data_303cd3b8b2d7dcef86012298eb5b4735
#
_entry.id   303cd3b8b2d7dcef86012298eb5b4735
#
_cell.length_a   1.000
_cell.length_b   1.000
_cell.length_c   1.000
_cell.angle_alpha   90.00
_cell.angle_beta   90.00
_cell.angle_gamma   90.00
#
_symmetry.space_group_name_H-M   'P 1'
#
loop_
_entity.id
_entity.type
_entity.pdbx_description
1 polymer ?
#
loop_
_entity_poly.entity_id
_entity_poly.type
_entity_poly.pdbx_seq_one_letter_code
_entity_poly.pdbx_strand_id
1 'polypeptide(L)'
;MPISYPCNELPGAGATLDIAPGIRWVRMPLPFSLDHVNLWLIEDGDGWTAVDTGISLDMLKDNWRKLLTQHRLTRQIVTHCHPDHLGLAAWLEQETGALLWIPQGEFAFGHLLRAGTDAFGIAAMLQLYRRHGLDDARLAALEARGNGFLRGVPEMPQTYRRIMDGDQMIISEKNWQVI
;
A
#
# COMPACT_ATOMS: atom_id res chain seq x y z
N MET A 1 13.38 11.74 26.94
CA MET A 1 14.58 11.33 26.20
C MET A 1 14.46 11.86 24.78
N PRO A 2 15.53 12.34 24.15
CA PRO A 2 15.47 12.72 22.74
C PRO A 2 15.21 11.47 21.87
N ILE A 3 14.47 11.67 20.77
CA ILE A 3 14.26 10.59 19.77
C ILE A 3 15.59 10.32 19.08
N SER A 4 15.98 9.05 19.01
CA SER A 4 17.14 8.59 18.26
C SER A 4 16.69 7.93 16.96
N TYR A 5 17.27 8.33 15.84
CA TYR A 5 17.02 7.73 14.53
C TYR A 5 18.17 6.76 14.22
N PRO A 6 17.91 5.44 14.16
CA PRO A 6 18.97 4.46 13.96
C PRO A 6 19.54 4.47 12.53
N CYS A 7 18.78 4.97 11.56
CA CYS A 7 19.19 5.03 10.15
C CYS A 7 19.50 6.48 9.76
N ASN A 8 20.74 6.75 9.38
CA ASN A 8 21.20 8.05 8.90
C ASN A 8 21.10 8.19 7.37
N GLU A 9 20.82 7.09 6.67
CA GLU A 9 20.72 7.04 5.22
C GLU A 9 19.29 6.68 4.80
N LEU A 10 18.92 7.10 3.59
CA LEU A 10 17.64 6.77 2.98
C LEU A 10 17.88 5.81 1.80
N PRO A 11 17.02 4.79 1.59
CA PRO A 11 17.13 3.96 0.41
C PRO A 11 16.85 4.80 -0.85
N GLY A 12 17.69 4.61 -1.87
CA GLY A 12 17.48 5.21 -3.18
C GLY A 12 16.28 4.61 -3.93
N ALA A 13 15.85 5.27 -5.01
CA ALA A 13 14.74 4.81 -5.83
C ALA A 13 15.00 3.42 -6.44
N GLY A 14 14.17 2.44 -6.12
CA GLY A 14 14.33 1.05 -6.55
C GLY A 14 15.48 0.31 -5.85
N ALA A 15 15.92 0.78 -4.66
CA ALA A 15 16.90 0.15 -3.81
C ALA A 15 16.32 -0.13 -2.42
N THR A 16 17.03 -0.93 -1.63
CA THR A 16 16.68 -1.28 -0.26
C THR A 16 17.76 -0.84 0.72
N LEU A 17 17.37 -0.63 1.97
CA LEU A 17 18.27 -0.45 3.11
C LEU A 17 17.98 -1.51 4.17
N ASP A 18 18.99 -2.27 4.58
CA ASP A 18 18.86 -3.24 5.66
C ASP A 18 18.69 -2.50 7.00
N ILE A 19 17.59 -2.77 7.72
CA ILE A 19 17.30 -2.13 9.01
C ILE A 19 17.36 -3.10 10.18
N ALA A 20 17.19 -4.39 9.92
CA ALA A 20 17.33 -5.49 10.86
C ALA A 20 17.61 -6.80 10.08
N PRO A 21 18.10 -7.86 10.73
CA PRO A 21 18.30 -9.15 10.07
C PRO A 21 17.00 -9.66 9.39
N GLY A 22 17.05 -9.77 8.05
CA GLY A 22 15.93 -10.21 7.22
C GLY A 22 14.83 -9.17 7.03
N ILE A 23 15.05 -7.89 7.36
CA ILE A 23 14.08 -6.81 7.13
C ILE A 23 14.74 -5.65 6.38
N ARG A 24 14.17 -5.29 5.25
CA ARG A 24 14.64 -4.22 4.38
C ARG A 24 13.61 -3.13 4.23
N TRP A 25 14.07 -1.91 4.30
CA TRP A 25 13.27 -0.72 4.03
C TRP A 25 13.34 -0.38 2.54
N VAL A 26 12.18 -0.11 1.95
CA VAL A 26 12.01 0.43 0.60
C VAL A 26 11.30 1.77 0.71
N ARG A 27 11.83 2.80 0.09
CA ARG A 27 11.19 4.12 0.05
C ARG A 27 10.70 4.41 -1.36
N MET A 28 9.38 4.49 -1.52
CA MET A 28 8.75 4.77 -2.82
C MET A 28 8.33 6.24 -2.88
N PRO A 29 8.71 6.98 -3.93
CA PRO A 29 8.34 8.39 -4.07
C PRO A 29 6.86 8.57 -4.34
N LEU A 30 6.28 9.65 -3.82
CA LEU A 30 4.91 10.07 -4.08
C LEU A 30 4.90 11.49 -4.68
N PRO A 31 3.99 11.80 -5.63
CA PRO A 31 3.89 13.13 -6.25
C PRO A 31 3.00 14.08 -5.42
N PHE A 32 3.12 14.07 -4.10
CA PHE A 32 2.28 14.82 -3.17
C PHE A 32 3.14 15.59 -2.17
N SER A 33 2.50 16.35 -1.24
CA SER A 33 3.20 16.99 -0.13
C SER A 33 3.87 15.98 0.78
N LEU A 34 3.25 14.83 1.03
CA LEU A 34 3.92 13.63 1.52
C LEU A 34 4.66 13.02 0.32
N ASP A 35 5.95 13.20 0.24
CA ASP A 35 6.76 12.89 -0.93
C ASP A 35 7.18 11.41 -1.05
N HIS A 36 6.81 10.58 -0.09
CA HIS A 36 7.14 9.14 -0.10
C HIS A 36 6.19 8.30 0.75
N VAL A 37 6.20 7.00 0.48
CA VAL A 37 5.66 5.94 1.34
C VAL A 37 6.75 4.94 1.65
N ASN A 38 6.74 4.43 2.89
CA ASN A 38 7.68 3.41 3.34
C ASN A 38 7.04 2.04 3.17
N LEU A 39 7.73 1.15 2.45
CA LEU A 39 7.38 -0.24 2.26
C LEU A 39 8.48 -1.12 2.87
N TRP A 40 8.17 -2.38 3.07
CA TRP A 40 9.11 -3.30 3.69
C TRP A 40 9.21 -4.61 2.90
N LEU A 41 10.41 -5.15 2.84
CA LEU A 41 10.66 -6.52 2.40
C LEU A 41 11.12 -7.34 3.61
N ILE A 42 10.43 -8.44 3.87
CA ILE A 42 10.75 -9.37 4.95
C ILE A 42 11.21 -10.67 4.30
N GLU A 43 12.40 -11.15 4.67
CA GLU A 43 12.93 -12.43 4.18
C GLU A 43 11.96 -13.57 4.47
N ASP A 44 11.67 -14.40 3.46
CA ASP A 44 10.65 -15.45 3.52
C ASP A 44 11.11 -16.69 2.74
N GLY A 45 11.89 -17.53 3.40
CA GLY A 45 12.51 -18.70 2.81
C GLY A 45 13.52 -18.33 1.73
N ASP A 46 13.26 -18.72 0.50
CA ASP A 46 14.10 -18.40 -0.67
C ASP A 46 13.65 -17.12 -1.41
N GLY A 47 12.78 -16.34 -0.78
CA GLY A 47 12.24 -15.09 -1.34
C GLY A 47 11.91 -14.05 -0.29
N TRP A 48 10.97 -13.16 -0.61
CA TRP A 48 10.61 -12.01 0.20
C TRP A 48 9.11 -11.81 0.28
N THR A 49 8.60 -11.50 1.46
CA THR A 49 7.27 -10.95 1.68
C THR A 49 7.34 -9.43 1.54
N ALA A 50 6.58 -8.85 0.62
CA ALA A 50 6.38 -7.41 0.56
C ALA A 50 5.32 -6.98 1.56
N VAL A 51 5.56 -5.90 2.32
CA VAL A 51 4.55 -5.23 3.14
C VAL A 51 4.27 -3.88 2.52
N ASP A 52 3.04 -3.71 2.04
CA ASP A 52 2.53 -2.65 1.17
C ASP A 52 3.17 -2.62 -0.22
N THR A 53 2.50 -1.97 -1.18
CA THR A 53 2.86 -2.08 -2.59
C THR A 53 3.12 -0.76 -3.29
N GLY A 54 2.66 0.35 -2.71
CA GLY A 54 2.75 1.67 -3.33
C GLY A 54 1.55 2.00 -4.23
N ILE A 55 1.46 3.28 -4.61
CA ILE A 55 0.43 3.79 -5.52
C ILE A 55 0.71 3.35 -6.95
N SER A 56 -0.33 3.13 -7.76
CA SER A 56 -0.17 2.73 -9.17
C SER A 56 0.30 3.88 -10.05
N LEU A 57 1.62 4.05 -10.10
CA LEU A 57 2.32 4.98 -10.98
C LEU A 57 3.44 4.24 -11.71
N ASP A 58 3.70 4.61 -12.97
CA ASP A 58 4.74 3.93 -13.78
C ASP A 58 6.13 4.03 -13.14
N MET A 59 6.43 5.16 -12.51
CA MET A 59 7.68 5.34 -11.77
C MET A 59 7.85 4.31 -10.63
N LEU A 60 6.76 3.96 -9.93
CA LEU A 60 6.81 2.96 -8.87
C LEU A 60 6.91 1.54 -9.45
N LYS A 61 6.24 1.27 -10.58
CA LYS A 61 6.42 0.00 -11.31
C LYS A 61 7.87 -0.19 -11.75
N ASP A 62 8.53 0.86 -12.25
CA ASP A 62 9.94 0.80 -12.63
C ASP A 62 10.86 0.56 -11.43
N ASN A 63 10.56 1.14 -10.28
CA ASN A 63 11.28 0.85 -9.04
C ASN A 63 11.07 -0.60 -8.58
N TRP A 64 9.83 -1.10 -8.65
CA TRP A 64 9.54 -2.51 -8.37
C TRP A 64 10.26 -3.45 -9.33
N ARG A 65 10.29 -3.16 -10.64
CA ARG A 65 11.04 -3.97 -11.61
C ARG A 65 12.52 -4.10 -11.25
N LYS A 66 13.15 -3.01 -10.79
CA LYS A 66 14.53 -3.05 -10.29
C LYS A 66 14.66 -3.93 -9.04
N LEU A 67 13.76 -3.77 -8.06
CA LEU A 67 13.74 -4.58 -6.85
C LEU A 67 13.56 -6.07 -7.16
N LEU A 68 12.66 -6.41 -8.07
CA LEU A 68 12.32 -7.79 -8.47
C LEU A 68 13.49 -8.51 -9.15
N THR A 69 14.49 -7.81 -9.68
CA THR A 69 15.71 -8.45 -10.21
C THR A 69 16.52 -9.16 -9.13
N GLN A 70 16.37 -8.75 -7.86
CA GLN A 70 17.14 -9.26 -6.72
C GLN A 70 16.26 -9.86 -5.62
N HIS A 71 14.94 -9.59 -5.65
CA HIS A 71 14.01 -9.97 -4.60
C HIS A 71 12.80 -10.67 -5.20
N ARG A 72 12.83 -12.00 -5.26
CA ARG A 72 11.66 -12.80 -5.64
C ARG A 72 10.57 -12.67 -4.57
N LEU A 73 9.39 -12.21 -4.92
CA LEU A 73 8.29 -12.14 -3.96
C LEU A 73 7.60 -13.50 -3.80
N THR A 74 7.33 -13.88 -2.56
CA THR A 74 6.57 -15.07 -2.17
C THR A 74 5.11 -14.73 -1.89
N ARG A 75 4.89 -13.56 -1.28
CA ARG A 75 3.57 -13.01 -0.96
C ARG A 75 3.64 -11.49 -0.83
N GLN A 76 2.48 -10.86 -0.82
CA GLN A 76 2.34 -9.45 -0.49
C GLN A 76 1.31 -9.29 0.63
N ILE A 77 1.65 -8.53 1.66
CA ILE A 77 0.77 -8.15 2.75
C ILE A 77 0.45 -6.68 2.57
N VAL A 78 -0.83 -6.32 2.53
CA VAL A 78 -1.25 -4.92 2.49
C VAL A 78 -1.90 -4.57 3.81
N THR A 79 -1.41 -3.51 4.43
CA THR A 79 -1.86 -3.08 5.76
C THR A 79 -3.28 -2.52 5.71
N HIS A 80 -3.57 -1.69 4.70
CA HIS A 80 -4.88 -1.06 4.49
C HIS A 80 -5.07 -0.61 3.04
N CYS A 81 -6.30 -0.23 2.69
CA CYS A 81 -6.70 -0.01 1.30
C CYS A 81 -6.30 1.36 0.72
N HIS A 82 -5.57 2.23 1.42
CA HIS A 82 -5.15 3.49 0.81
C HIS A 82 -4.32 3.27 -0.45
N PRO A 83 -4.44 4.16 -1.46
CA PRO A 83 -3.79 3.94 -2.76
C PRO A 83 -2.28 3.77 -2.71
N ASP A 84 -1.60 4.47 -1.82
CA ASP A 84 -0.15 4.39 -1.61
C ASP A 84 0.31 3.10 -0.91
N HIS A 85 -0.62 2.26 -0.45
CA HIS A 85 -0.37 0.94 0.12
C HIS A 85 -0.88 -0.20 -0.78
N LEU A 86 -2.09 -0.08 -1.33
CA LEU A 86 -2.75 -1.13 -2.12
C LEU A 86 -2.55 -1.00 -3.64
N GLY A 87 -2.13 0.18 -4.13
CA GLY A 87 -2.28 0.57 -5.53
C GLY A 87 -1.65 -0.36 -6.56
N LEU A 88 -0.53 -1.00 -6.23
CA LEU A 88 0.18 -1.91 -7.13
C LEU A 88 -0.05 -3.39 -6.82
N ALA A 89 -0.94 -3.74 -5.87
CA ALA A 89 -1.12 -5.13 -5.46
C ALA A 89 -1.52 -6.07 -6.61
N ALA A 90 -2.48 -5.67 -7.47
CA ALA A 90 -2.89 -6.47 -8.60
C ALA A 90 -1.76 -6.62 -9.64
N TRP A 91 -1.05 -5.54 -9.92
CA TRP A 91 0.08 -5.56 -10.84
C TRP A 91 1.22 -6.46 -10.32
N LEU A 92 1.58 -6.38 -9.04
CA LEU A 92 2.59 -7.26 -8.43
C LEU A 92 2.18 -8.73 -8.46
N GLU A 93 0.89 -9.03 -8.21
CA GLU A 93 0.39 -10.40 -8.34
C GLU A 93 0.53 -10.92 -9.77
N GLN A 94 0.23 -10.10 -10.79
CA GLN A 94 0.41 -10.46 -12.20
C GLN A 94 1.88 -10.68 -12.58
N GLU A 95 2.79 -9.84 -12.10
CA GLU A 95 4.21 -9.91 -12.43
C GLU A 95 4.95 -11.05 -11.70
N THR A 96 4.51 -11.42 -10.50
CA THR A 96 5.29 -12.30 -9.60
C THR A 96 4.56 -13.56 -9.16
N GLY A 97 3.24 -13.61 -9.26
CA GLY A 97 2.40 -14.65 -8.67
C GLY A 97 2.24 -14.54 -7.14
N ALA A 98 2.78 -13.49 -6.50
CA ALA A 98 2.70 -13.29 -5.06
C ALA A 98 1.26 -12.89 -4.66
N LEU A 99 0.57 -13.79 -3.94
CA LEU A 99 -0.83 -13.60 -3.55
C LEU A 99 -0.97 -12.50 -2.50
N LEU A 100 -2.09 -11.77 -2.56
CA LEU A 100 -2.45 -10.73 -1.62
C LEU A 100 -2.93 -11.30 -0.28
N TRP A 101 -2.37 -10.77 0.82
CA TRP A 101 -2.84 -10.95 2.18
C TRP A 101 -3.28 -9.59 2.71
N ILE A 102 -4.53 -9.45 3.16
CA ILE A 102 -5.10 -8.16 3.56
C ILE A 102 -6.25 -8.37 4.56
N PRO A 103 -6.52 -7.44 5.48
CA PRO A 103 -7.72 -7.49 6.30
C PRO A 103 -8.99 -7.49 5.43
N GLN A 104 -9.96 -8.32 5.80
CA GLN A 104 -11.21 -8.46 5.04
C GLN A 104 -11.95 -7.14 4.85
N GLY A 105 -11.98 -6.30 5.88
CA GLY A 105 -12.61 -4.98 5.81
C GLY A 105 -11.95 -4.09 4.76
N GLU A 106 -10.63 -4.09 4.71
CA GLU A 106 -9.82 -3.30 3.77
C GLU A 106 -9.99 -3.78 2.33
N PHE A 107 -10.02 -5.10 2.12
CA PHE A 107 -10.29 -5.68 0.80
C PHE A 107 -11.69 -5.29 0.29
N ALA A 108 -12.72 -5.48 1.13
CA ALA A 108 -14.09 -5.12 0.77
C ALA A 108 -14.24 -3.60 0.55
N PHE A 109 -13.65 -2.78 1.42
CA PHE A 109 -13.72 -1.34 1.32
C PHE A 109 -13.02 -0.80 0.06
N GLY A 110 -11.86 -1.35 -0.29
CA GLY A 110 -11.16 -1.01 -1.53
C GLY A 110 -12.04 -1.29 -2.77
N HIS A 111 -12.72 -2.43 -2.83
CA HIS A 111 -13.66 -2.75 -3.90
C HIS A 111 -14.86 -1.79 -3.93
N LEU A 112 -15.42 -1.42 -2.77
CA LEU A 112 -16.53 -0.45 -2.68
C LEU A 112 -16.12 0.94 -3.15
N LEU A 113 -14.94 1.42 -2.75
CA LEU A 113 -14.37 2.70 -3.22
C LEU A 113 -14.15 2.69 -4.74
N ARG A 114 -13.69 1.58 -5.30
CA ARG A 114 -13.55 1.42 -6.75
C ARG A 114 -14.89 1.40 -7.47
N ALA A 115 -15.89 0.71 -6.92
CA ALA A 115 -17.22 0.65 -7.49
C ALA A 115 -17.92 2.02 -7.52
N GLY A 116 -17.51 2.94 -6.62
CA GLY A 116 -18.07 4.29 -6.57
C GLY A 116 -19.57 4.31 -6.28
N THR A 117 -20.05 3.34 -5.48
CA THR A 117 -21.46 3.25 -5.09
C THR A 117 -21.89 4.46 -4.27
N ASP A 118 -23.19 4.74 -4.22
CA ASP A 118 -23.77 5.95 -3.61
C ASP A 118 -23.20 6.31 -2.24
N ALA A 119 -23.01 5.31 -1.37
CA ALA A 119 -22.48 5.54 -0.02
C ALA A 119 -20.97 5.85 0.00
N PHE A 120 -20.23 5.44 -1.03
CA PHE A 120 -18.76 5.58 -1.14
C PHE A 120 -18.35 6.47 -2.32
N GLY A 121 -19.32 7.11 -2.98
CA GLY A 121 -19.11 8.02 -4.08
C GLY A 121 -18.76 9.44 -3.64
N ILE A 122 -18.36 10.26 -4.61
CA ILE A 122 -18.01 11.67 -4.41
C ILE A 122 -19.15 12.46 -3.75
N ALA A 123 -20.40 12.23 -4.15
CA ALA A 123 -21.55 12.95 -3.60
C ALA A 123 -21.70 12.75 -2.09
N ALA A 124 -21.57 11.52 -1.61
CA ALA A 124 -21.64 11.21 -0.18
C ALA A 124 -20.47 11.85 0.60
N MET A 125 -19.27 11.82 0.03
CA MET A 125 -18.08 12.45 0.60
C MET A 125 -18.26 13.98 0.70
N LEU A 126 -18.73 14.64 -0.34
CA LEU A 126 -18.97 16.08 -0.33
C LEU A 126 -20.06 16.45 0.68
N GLN A 127 -21.12 15.65 0.81
CA GLN A 127 -22.15 15.86 1.81
C GLN A 127 -21.60 15.76 3.23
N LEU A 128 -20.74 14.76 3.51
CA LEU A 128 -20.09 14.61 4.78
C LEU A 128 -19.23 15.84 5.11
N TYR A 129 -18.33 16.23 4.21
CA TYR A 129 -17.43 17.37 4.44
C TYR A 129 -18.18 18.69 4.59
N ARG A 130 -19.27 18.91 3.82
CA ARG A 130 -20.14 20.09 3.99
C ARG A 130 -20.75 20.13 5.40
N ARG A 131 -21.25 19.01 5.92
CA ARG A 131 -21.78 18.92 7.29
C ARG A 131 -20.73 19.21 8.36
N HIS A 132 -19.46 18.97 8.07
CA HIS A 132 -18.34 19.25 8.96
C HIS A 132 -17.65 20.60 8.70
N GLY A 133 -18.28 21.49 7.93
CA GLY A 133 -17.85 22.88 7.80
C GLY A 133 -16.79 23.16 6.72
N LEU A 134 -16.59 22.23 5.77
CA LEU A 134 -15.72 22.51 4.63
C LEU A 134 -16.41 23.56 3.73
N ASP A 135 -15.69 24.61 3.34
CA ASP A 135 -16.17 25.69 2.51
C ASP A 135 -16.45 25.24 1.06
N ASP A 136 -17.30 26.02 0.36
CA ASP A 136 -17.73 25.69 -1.00
C ASP A 136 -16.58 25.65 -2.00
N ALA A 137 -15.53 26.46 -1.86
CA ALA A 137 -14.39 26.48 -2.75
C ALA A 137 -13.61 25.15 -2.67
N ARG A 138 -13.39 24.66 -1.45
CA ARG A 138 -12.74 23.37 -1.23
C ARG A 138 -13.62 22.19 -1.65
N LEU A 139 -14.93 22.28 -1.44
CA LEU A 139 -15.89 21.28 -1.92
C LEU A 139 -15.88 21.18 -3.45
N ALA A 140 -15.91 22.31 -4.16
CA ALA A 140 -15.82 22.35 -5.61
C ALA A 140 -14.47 21.75 -6.12
N ALA A 141 -13.36 22.03 -5.46
CA ALA A 141 -12.08 21.45 -5.80
C ALA A 141 -12.06 19.92 -5.61
N LEU A 142 -12.68 19.40 -4.55
CA LEU A 142 -12.82 17.96 -4.33
C LEU A 142 -13.71 17.30 -5.39
N GLU A 143 -14.83 17.95 -5.74
CA GLU A 143 -15.72 17.48 -6.78
C GLU A 143 -15.02 17.40 -8.14
N ALA A 144 -14.30 18.45 -8.52
CA ALA A 144 -13.50 18.50 -9.75
C ALA A 144 -12.39 17.43 -9.79
N ARG A 145 -11.82 17.09 -8.64
CA ARG A 145 -10.81 16.02 -8.52
C ARG A 145 -11.39 14.64 -8.81
N GLY A 146 -12.68 14.42 -8.53
CA GLY A 146 -13.37 13.16 -8.76
C GLY A 146 -12.87 12.01 -7.87
N ASN A 147 -13.18 10.78 -8.26
CA ASN A 147 -12.72 9.59 -7.53
C ASN A 147 -11.21 9.37 -7.72
N GLY A 148 -10.40 9.97 -6.83
CA GLY A 148 -8.95 9.82 -6.82
C GLY A 148 -8.48 8.40 -6.53
N PHE A 149 -9.32 7.59 -5.87
CA PHE A 149 -8.99 6.21 -5.54
C PHE A 149 -8.77 5.37 -6.81
N LEU A 150 -9.62 5.50 -7.82
CA LEU A 150 -9.50 4.77 -9.10
C LEU A 150 -8.19 5.05 -9.84
N ARG A 151 -7.64 6.26 -9.69
CA ARG A 151 -6.35 6.59 -10.30
C ARG A 151 -5.17 5.94 -9.58
N GLY A 152 -5.26 5.84 -8.26
CA GLY A 152 -4.22 5.24 -7.43
C GLY A 152 -4.30 3.72 -7.33
N VAL A 153 -5.52 3.16 -7.49
CA VAL A 153 -5.80 1.72 -7.45
C VAL A 153 -6.63 1.36 -8.69
N PRO A 154 -6.05 1.32 -9.90
CA PRO A 154 -6.79 1.04 -11.15
C PRO A 154 -7.31 -0.40 -11.18
N GLU A 155 -6.64 -1.31 -10.52
CA GLU A 155 -7.00 -2.72 -10.41
C GLU A 155 -6.83 -3.23 -8.99
N MET A 156 -7.60 -4.25 -8.62
CA MET A 156 -7.45 -4.99 -7.36
C MET A 156 -7.39 -6.48 -7.66
N PRO A 157 -6.62 -7.26 -6.88
CA PRO A 157 -6.68 -8.71 -6.94
C PRO A 157 -8.11 -9.22 -6.76
N GLN A 158 -8.47 -10.28 -7.48
CA GLN A 158 -9.81 -10.89 -7.40
C GLN A 158 -9.97 -11.80 -6.18
N THR A 159 -8.85 -12.27 -5.65
CA THR A 159 -8.79 -13.14 -4.48
C THR A 159 -7.77 -12.62 -3.49
N TYR A 160 -7.93 -13.01 -2.23
CA TYR A 160 -7.01 -12.62 -1.18
C TYR A 160 -6.98 -13.67 -0.08
N ARG A 161 -5.92 -13.67 0.71
CA ARG A 161 -5.88 -14.35 2.00
C ARG A 161 -6.22 -13.37 3.11
N ARG A 162 -7.25 -13.68 3.86
CA ARG A 162 -7.67 -12.86 5.00
C ARG A 162 -6.62 -12.89 6.11
N ILE A 163 -6.32 -11.73 6.65
CA ILE A 163 -5.65 -11.54 7.94
C ILE A 163 -6.55 -10.70 8.86
N MET A 164 -6.42 -10.88 10.16
CA MET A 164 -7.17 -10.12 11.16
C MET A 164 -6.38 -10.03 12.46
N ASP A 165 -6.78 -9.10 13.33
CA ASP A 165 -6.19 -8.90 14.65
C ASP A 165 -6.07 -10.23 15.41
N GLY A 166 -4.89 -10.46 15.98
CA GLY A 166 -4.53 -11.66 16.70
C GLY A 166 -4.02 -12.83 15.84
N ASP A 167 -4.19 -12.80 14.51
CA ASP A 167 -3.66 -13.85 13.63
C ASP A 167 -2.15 -13.96 13.76
N GLN A 168 -1.66 -15.19 13.70
CA GLN A 168 -0.25 -15.51 13.69
C GLN A 168 0.19 -15.92 12.28
N MET A 169 1.25 -15.33 11.78
CA MET A 169 1.82 -15.63 10.47
C MET A 169 3.27 -16.05 10.62
N ILE A 170 3.63 -17.15 9.99
CA ILE A 170 5.03 -17.55 9.86
C ILE A 170 5.58 -16.92 8.57
N ILE A 171 6.59 -16.05 8.72
CA ILE A 171 7.38 -15.50 7.63
C ILE A 171 8.81 -15.94 7.88
N SER A 172 9.34 -16.78 6.98
CA SER A 172 10.55 -17.56 7.25
C SER A 172 10.38 -18.39 8.53
N GLU A 173 11.30 -18.33 9.46
CA GLU A 173 11.24 -19.05 10.75
C GLU A 173 10.68 -18.18 11.89
N LYS A 174 10.25 -16.96 11.60
CA LYS A 174 9.75 -16.01 12.60
C LYS A 174 8.23 -16.01 12.65
N ASN A 175 7.70 -15.97 13.88
CA ASN A 175 6.27 -15.79 14.11
C ASN A 175 5.95 -14.30 14.21
N TRP A 176 5.06 -13.83 13.35
CA TRP A 176 4.56 -12.47 13.29
C TRP A 176 3.11 -12.44 13.74
N GLN A 177 2.75 -11.49 14.58
CA GLN A 177 1.37 -11.28 14.99
C GLN A 177 0.79 -10.06 14.29
N VAL A 178 -0.43 -10.23 13.77
CA VAL A 178 -1.25 -9.11 13.27
C VAL A 178 -1.85 -8.37 14.47
N ILE A 179 -1.72 -7.06 14.49
CA ILE A 179 -2.25 -6.17 15.55
C ILE A 179 -3.05 -5.03 14.92
#